data_f67b05db64c0c69a89de8dae9fe7a12f
#
_entry.id   f67b05db64c0c69a89de8dae9fe7a12f
#
_cell.length_a   1.000
_cell.length_b   1.000
_cell.length_c   1.000
_cell.angle_alpha   90.00
_cell.angle_beta   90.00
_cell.angle_gamma   90.00
#
_symmetry.space_group_name_H-M   'P 1'
#
loop_
_entity.id
_entity.type
_entity.pdbx_description
1 polymer ?
#
loop_
_entity_poly.entity_id
_entity_poly.type
_entity_poly.pdbx_seq_one_letter_code
_entity_poly.pdbx_strand_id
1 'polypeptide(L)'
;MIAVVAALAAAAIVVPVLGVLLTPGVLTKQQDAVGMTTTTTTPPPLTIKPLSLRPVTGGPFVIRPGDCDPPPPTPPEAPLRICDIVKSAVYELGPQALTVQLTDVDSFLNPLTAKQMVQVTMTPESARAFGDFTASHIDQQVAFVRSNLVVWAPKITERIDGEVLQLSGDVTEEQAREIARMLKDEA
;
A
#
# COMPACT_ATOMS: atom_id res chain seq x y z
N MET A 1 35.68 36.23 -11.92
CA MET A 1 35.98 36.41 -10.48
C MET A 1 34.93 37.35 -9.90
N ILE A 2 33.91 36.82 -9.26
CA ILE A 2 33.05 37.56 -8.30
C ILE A 2 32.62 36.49 -7.28
N ALA A 3 33.15 36.61 -6.08
CA ALA A 3 32.76 35.80 -4.93
C ALA A 3 31.57 36.46 -4.22
N VAL A 4 30.49 35.73 -4.00
CA VAL A 4 29.38 36.16 -3.18
C VAL A 4 29.42 35.35 -1.87
N VAL A 5 29.73 36.06 -0.78
CA VAL A 5 29.70 35.54 0.57
C VAL A 5 28.27 35.64 1.10
N ALA A 6 27.64 34.51 1.42
CA ALA A 6 26.35 34.48 2.10
C ALA A 6 26.57 34.34 3.62
N ALA A 7 26.10 35.31 4.35
CA ALA A 7 26.17 35.37 5.83
C ALA A 7 25.01 34.51 6.42
N LEU A 8 25.37 33.60 7.33
CA LEU A 8 24.46 32.87 8.20
C LEU A 8 24.03 33.73 9.39
N ALA A 9 22.77 34.00 9.55
CA ALA A 9 22.18 34.57 10.75
C ALA A 9 21.54 33.44 11.57
N ALA A 10 22.18 33.09 12.69
CA ALA A 10 21.64 32.21 13.69
C ALA A 10 20.76 33.00 14.67
N ALA A 11 19.47 32.77 14.70
CA ALA A 11 18.56 33.31 15.70
C ALA A 11 18.44 32.30 16.87
N ALA A 12 19.01 32.65 18.00
CA ALA A 12 18.86 31.94 19.28
C ALA A 12 17.55 32.38 19.96
N ILE A 13 16.61 31.43 20.12
CA ILE A 13 15.40 31.65 20.92
C ILE A 13 15.70 31.26 22.35
N VAL A 14 15.73 32.27 23.26
CA VAL A 14 15.84 32.08 24.71
C VAL A 14 14.43 31.90 25.26
N VAL A 15 14.14 30.74 25.86
CA VAL A 15 12.91 30.48 26.59
C VAL A 15 13.15 30.76 28.08
N PRO A 16 12.41 31.67 28.74
CA PRO A 16 12.52 31.85 30.17
C PRO A 16 11.81 30.74 30.94
N VAL A 17 12.53 30.04 31.79
CA VAL A 17 11.98 29.11 32.79
C VAL A 17 11.45 29.92 33.96
N LEU A 18 10.11 29.99 34.10
CA LEU A 18 9.48 30.47 35.32
C LEU A 18 9.44 29.34 36.34
N GLY A 19 10.16 29.55 37.44
CA GLY A 19 10.12 28.66 38.59
C GLY A 19 8.79 28.75 39.34
N VAL A 20 8.24 27.60 39.66
CA VAL A 20 7.07 27.45 40.53
C VAL A 20 7.55 27.14 41.96
N LEU A 21 7.18 28.03 42.87
CA LEU A 21 7.41 27.94 44.30
C LEU A 21 6.73 26.73 44.93
N LEU A 22 7.50 25.96 45.67
CA LEU A 22 7.05 24.87 46.54
C LEU A 22 6.33 25.43 47.76
N THR A 23 5.08 25.08 47.94
CA THR A 23 4.40 25.16 49.24
C THR A 23 4.26 23.75 49.82
N PRO A 24 4.72 23.49 51.05
CA PRO A 24 4.46 22.22 51.72
C PRO A 24 3.16 22.28 52.50
N GLY A 25 2.23 21.41 52.24
CA GLY A 25 0.99 21.35 53.00
C GLY A 25 0.15 20.11 52.73
N VAL A 26 0.15 19.24 53.75
CA VAL A 26 -0.92 18.29 54.14
C VAL A 26 -0.98 16.96 53.41
N LEU A 27 -0.49 15.96 54.16
CA LEU A 27 -0.84 14.54 53.99
C LEU A 27 -2.33 14.32 54.12
N THR A 28 -2.96 13.76 53.08
CA THR A 28 -4.11 12.87 53.26
C THR A 28 -3.90 11.66 52.34
N LYS A 29 -3.80 10.55 53.04
CA LYS A 29 -3.67 9.19 52.56
C LYS A 29 -5.01 8.79 51.93
N GLN A 30 -5.04 8.67 50.61
CA GLN A 30 -6.09 7.91 49.95
C GLN A 30 -5.47 7.12 48.78
N GLN A 31 -5.20 5.87 49.08
CA GLN A 31 -4.89 4.83 48.10
C GLN A 31 -6.18 4.51 47.38
N ASP A 32 -6.50 5.22 46.34
CA ASP A 32 -7.38 4.70 45.33
C ASP A 32 -6.53 4.07 44.25
N ALA A 33 -6.53 2.75 44.27
CA ALA A 33 -6.04 1.91 43.18
C ALA A 33 -6.89 2.21 41.94
N VAL A 34 -6.43 3.17 41.12
CA VAL A 34 -6.95 3.33 39.76
C VAL A 34 -6.50 2.12 38.99
N GLY A 35 -7.35 1.11 38.93
CA GLY A 35 -7.23 0.01 37.98
C GLY A 35 -7.13 0.63 36.59
N MET A 36 -5.95 0.60 36.02
CA MET A 36 -5.78 0.82 34.58
C MET A 36 -6.48 -0.33 33.87
N THR A 37 -7.75 -0.13 33.58
CA THR A 37 -8.45 -0.96 32.61
C THR A 37 -7.81 -0.64 31.26
N THR A 38 -6.84 -1.44 30.86
CA THR A 38 -6.35 -1.47 29.49
C THR A 38 -7.51 -1.93 28.64
N THR A 39 -8.28 -0.99 28.11
CA THR A 39 -9.28 -1.30 27.10
C THR A 39 -8.50 -1.75 25.87
N THR A 40 -8.37 -3.05 25.69
CA THR A 40 -7.87 -3.63 24.45
C THR A 40 -8.91 -3.31 23.39
N THR A 41 -8.73 -2.19 22.70
CA THR A 41 -9.54 -1.86 21.53
C THR A 41 -9.18 -2.86 20.46
N THR A 42 -10.06 -3.83 20.22
CA THR A 42 -9.94 -4.72 19.06
C THR A 42 -9.97 -3.85 17.81
N PRO A 43 -8.96 -3.94 16.94
CA PRO A 43 -8.98 -3.18 15.70
C PRO A 43 -10.24 -3.55 14.90
N PRO A 44 -10.84 -2.60 14.19
CA PRO A 44 -12.00 -2.89 13.34
C PRO A 44 -11.67 -4.01 12.36
N PRO A 45 -12.63 -4.89 12.03
CA PRO A 45 -12.42 -5.93 11.04
C PRO A 45 -12.06 -5.29 9.69
N LEU A 46 -11.09 -5.88 8.98
CA LEU A 46 -10.75 -5.47 7.62
C LEU A 46 -11.89 -5.90 6.70
N THR A 47 -12.49 -4.93 6.00
CA THR A 47 -13.60 -5.17 5.07
C THR A 47 -13.12 -5.42 3.65
N ILE A 48 -11.90 -5.00 3.32
CA ILE A 48 -11.34 -5.18 1.98
C ILE A 48 -10.71 -6.56 1.86
N LYS A 49 -11.08 -7.31 0.82
CA LYS A 49 -10.51 -8.63 0.56
C LYS A 49 -8.99 -8.55 0.32
N PRO A 50 -8.23 -9.56 0.75
CA PRO A 50 -6.80 -9.61 0.50
C PRO A 50 -6.44 -9.56 -0.98
N LEU A 51 -5.34 -8.91 -1.31
CA LEU A 51 -4.77 -8.85 -2.66
C LEU A 51 -3.70 -9.94 -2.81
N SER A 52 -3.77 -10.71 -3.89
CA SER A 52 -2.81 -11.78 -4.18
C SER A 52 -1.70 -11.27 -5.10
N LEU A 53 -0.44 -11.60 -4.77
CA LEU A 53 0.72 -11.31 -5.59
C LEU A 53 1.28 -12.60 -6.17
N ARG A 54 1.56 -12.59 -7.48
CA ARG A 54 2.10 -13.72 -8.21
C ARG A 54 3.22 -13.29 -9.15
N PRO A 55 4.36 -13.99 -9.22
CA PRO A 55 5.38 -13.73 -10.22
C PRO A 55 4.80 -13.92 -11.63
N VAL A 56 5.13 -13.04 -12.55
CA VAL A 56 4.77 -13.20 -13.97
C VAL A 56 5.80 -14.12 -14.61
N THR A 57 5.34 -15.20 -15.22
CA THR A 57 6.17 -16.19 -15.93
C THR A 57 6.10 -16.05 -17.44
N GLY A 58 5.05 -15.35 -17.94
CA GLY A 58 4.87 -15.05 -19.36
C GLY A 58 3.84 -13.96 -19.62
N GLY A 59 3.96 -13.29 -20.74
CA GLY A 59 3.08 -12.20 -21.17
C GLY A 59 3.65 -10.81 -20.89
N PRO A 60 2.87 -9.75 -21.12
CA PRO A 60 1.47 -9.77 -21.59
C PRO A 60 1.34 -10.28 -23.04
N PHE A 61 0.42 -11.21 -23.27
CA PHE A 61 0.04 -11.64 -24.61
C PHE A 61 -1.24 -10.91 -25.02
N VAL A 62 -1.15 -10.08 -26.05
CA VAL A 62 -2.29 -9.32 -26.55
C VAL A 62 -3.37 -10.28 -27.08
N ILE A 63 -4.60 -10.05 -26.68
CA ILE A 63 -5.77 -10.84 -27.10
C ILE A 63 -6.82 -9.94 -27.76
N ARG A 64 -7.77 -10.55 -28.47
CA ARG A 64 -8.93 -9.82 -28.99
C ARG A 64 -9.96 -9.59 -27.89
N PRO A 65 -10.71 -8.49 -27.94
CA PRO A 65 -11.85 -8.32 -27.06
C PRO A 65 -12.81 -9.52 -27.18
N GLY A 66 -13.12 -10.13 -26.03
CA GLY A 66 -13.98 -11.33 -25.96
C GLY A 66 -13.23 -12.66 -25.81
N ASP A 67 -11.92 -12.72 -26.06
CA ASP A 67 -11.10 -13.93 -25.89
C ASP A 67 -10.65 -14.16 -24.43
N CYS A 68 -11.24 -13.43 -23.50
CA CYS A 68 -10.91 -13.53 -22.07
C CYS A 68 -11.93 -14.41 -21.34
N ASP A 69 -11.67 -15.70 -21.31
CA ASP A 69 -12.46 -16.62 -20.51
C ASP A 69 -12.04 -16.61 -19.04
N PRO A 70 -12.99 -16.65 -18.10
CA PRO A 70 -12.66 -16.80 -16.69
C PRO A 70 -11.95 -18.14 -16.46
N PRO A 71 -10.84 -18.15 -15.70
CA PRO A 71 -10.13 -19.39 -15.43
C PRO A 71 -11.00 -20.32 -14.56
N PRO A 72 -10.79 -21.63 -14.65
CA PRO A 72 -11.37 -22.56 -13.71
C PRO A 72 -10.85 -22.27 -12.29
N PRO A 73 -11.56 -22.69 -11.23
CA PRO A 73 -11.09 -22.58 -9.87
C PRO A 73 -9.69 -23.18 -9.74
N THR A 74 -8.70 -22.34 -9.40
CA THR A 74 -7.29 -22.72 -9.36
C THR A 74 -6.75 -22.50 -7.95
N PRO A 75 -6.13 -23.52 -7.32
CA PRO A 75 -5.56 -23.36 -6.00
C PRO A 75 -4.36 -22.39 -6.02
N PRO A 76 -4.06 -21.74 -4.88
CA PRO A 76 -2.99 -20.75 -4.79
C PRO A 76 -1.62 -21.25 -5.25
N GLU A 77 -1.32 -22.52 -5.04
CA GLU A 77 -0.03 -23.17 -5.35
C GLU A 77 0.14 -23.49 -6.85
N ALA A 78 -0.95 -23.45 -7.61
CA ALA A 78 -0.89 -23.78 -9.03
C ALA A 78 -0.61 -22.54 -9.89
N PRO A 79 0.05 -22.72 -11.04
CA PRO A 79 0.16 -21.66 -12.04
C PRO A 79 -1.21 -21.19 -12.50
N LEU A 80 -1.32 -19.93 -12.88
CA LEU A 80 -2.58 -19.32 -13.27
C LEU A 80 -2.41 -18.54 -14.57
N ARG A 81 -3.36 -18.70 -15.50
CA ARG A 81 -3.40 -17.93 -16.74
C ARG A 81 -4.67 -17.09 -16.74
N ILE A 82 -4.51 -15.75 -16.68
CA ILE A 82 -5.63 -14.82 -16.55
C ILE A 82 -5.41 -13.54 -17.35
N CYS A 83 -6.51 -12.86 -17.64
CA CYS A 83 -6.47 -11.58 -18.31
C CYS A 83 -6.13 -10.41 -17.37
N ASP A 84 -5.74 -9.31 -17.98
CA ASP A 84 -5.74 -8.01 -17.32
C ASP A 84 -7.17 -7.49 -17.11
N ILE A 85 -7.29 -6.45 -16.27
CA ILE A 85 -8.57 -5.82 -15.93
C ILE A 85 -9.30 -5.24 -17.14
N VAL A 86 -8.55 -4.76 -18.15
CA VAL A 86 -9.13 -4.19 -19.38
C VAL A 86 -9.43 -5.24 -20.45
N LYS A 87 -9.10 -6.52 -20.16
CA LYS A 87 -9.29 -7.68 -21.05
C LYS A 87 -8.63 -7.51 -22.42
N SER A 88 -7.47 -6.91 -22.43
CA SER A 88 -6.64 -6.67 -23.62
C SER A 88 -5.43 -7.58 -23.71
N ALA A 89 -5.03 -8.19 -22.60
CA ALA A 89 -3.88 -9.08 -22.54
C ALA A 89 -4.10 -10.23 -21.55
N VAL A 90 -3.38 -11.33 -21.79
CA VAL A 90 -3.30 -12.50 -20.90
C VAL A 90 -1.92 -12.59 -20.31
N TYR A 91 -1.87 -12.92 -19.01
CA TYR A 91 -0.64 -13.20 -18.28
C TYR A 91 -0.57 -14.64 -17.84
N GLU A 92 0.61 -15.20 -17.88
CA GLU A 92 0.94 -16.47 -17.24
C GLU A 92 1.64 -16.16 -15.92
N LEU A 93 1.07 -16.68 -14.85
CA LEU A 93 1.49 -16.38 -13.49
C LEU A 93 1.96 -17.66 -12.80
N GLY A 94 3.01 -17.54 -12.04
CA GLY A 94 3.46 -18.58 -11.12
C GLY A 94 2.49 -18.76 -9.93
N PRO A 95 2.83 -19.65 -9.00
CA PRO A 95 2.12 -19.80 -7.74
C PRO A 95 1.97 -18.47 -7.00
N GLN A 96 0.94 -18.37 -6.16
CA GLN A 96 0.77 -17.22 -5.28
C GLN A 96 1.95 -17.14 -4.31
N ALA A 97 2.66 -16.03 -4.35
CA ALA A 97 3.87 -15.85 -3.55
C ALA A 97 3.63 -15.02 -2.28
N LEU A 98 2.64 -14.10 -2.32
CA LEU A 98 2.30 -13.26 -1.18
C LEU A 98 0.81 -12.91 -1.20
N THR A 99 0.24 -12.72 -0.02
CA THR A 99 -1.07 -12.09 0.18
C THR A 99 -0.89 -10.85 1.03
N VAL A 100 -1.44 -9.74 0.59
CA VAL A 100 -1.41 -8.47 1.34
C VAL A 100 -2.82 -8.03 1.72
N GLN A 101 -2.97 -7.56 2.95
CA GLN A 101 -4.19 -6.98 3.47
C GLN A 101 -4.20 -5.49 3.22
N LEU A 102 -5.28 -5.01 2.63
CA LEU A 102 -5.49 -3.58 2.36
C LEU A 102 -6.40 -2.98 3.44
N THR A 103 -6.10 -1.75 3.82
CA THR A 103 -6.90 -0.94 4.74
C THR A 103 -7.66 0.16 4.02
N ASP A 104 -7.14 0.62 2.89
CA ASP A 104 -7.78 1.61 2.05
C ASP A 104 -7.32 1.53 0.60
N VAL A 105 -8.17 2.00 -0.32
CA VAL A 105 -7.87 2.15 -1.74
C VAL A 105 -8.53 3.42 -2.24
N ASP A 106 -7.81 4.24 -3.00
CA ASP A 106 -8.37 5.43 -3.61
C ASP A 106 -7.83 5.69 -5.01
N SER A 107 -8.57 6.42 -5.84
CA SER A 107 -8.12 6.87 -7.15
C SER A 107 -8.16 8.38 -7.22
N PHE A 108 -7.10 8.98 -7.73
CA PHE A 108 -7.00 10.44 -7.82
C PHE A 108 -6.14 10.89 -9.00
N LEU A 109 -6.34 12.13 -9.40
CA LEU A 109 -5.49 12.81 -10.37
C LEU A 109 -4.26 13.37 -9.65
N ASN A 110 -3.07 12.95 -10.04
CA ASN A 110 -1.84 13.56 -9.53
C ASN A 110 -1.70 15.00 -10.11
N PRO A 111 -1.74 16.03 -9.27
CA PRO A 111 -1.74 17.42 -9.75
C PRO A 111 -0.42 17.84 -10.39
N LEU A 112 0.68 17.14 -10.11
CA LEU A 112 2.00 17.47 -10.64
C LEU A 112 2.23 16.88 -12.03
N THR A 113 1.68 15.69 -12.29
CA THR A 113 1.89 14.96 -13.55
C THR A 113 0.66 14.94 -14.45
N ALA A 114 -0.50 15.37 -13.95
CA ALA A 114 -1.80 15.23 -14.58
C ALA A 114 -2.14 13.79 -15.02
N LYS A 115 -1.56 12.78 -14.32
CA LYS A 115 -1.85 11.36 -14.55
C LYS A 115 -2.78 10.83 -13.49
N GLN A 116 -3.66 9.93 -13.89
CA GLN A 116 -4.49 9.17 -12.94
C GLN A 116 -3.62 8.16 -12.19
N MET A 117 -3.91 8.00 -10.91
CA MET A 117 -3.21 7.08 -10.02
C MET A 117 -4.21 6.33 -9.15
N VAL A 118 -3.86 5.10 -8.79
CA VAL A 118 -4.58 4.36 -7.74
C VAL A 118 -3.62 4.20 -6.57
N GLN A 119 -4.04 4.62 -5.40
CA GLN A 119 -3.31 4.46 -4.15
C GLN A 119 -3.93 3.31 -3.37
N VAL A 120 -3.09 2.41 -2.88
CA VAL A 120 -3.49 1.36 -1.95
C VAL A 120 -2.73 1.54 -0.65
N THR A 121 -3.43 1.36 0.47
CA THR A 121 -2.84 1.36 1.80
C THR A 121 -2.91 -0.04 2.37
N MET A 122 -1.77 -0.57 2.79
CA MET A 122 -1.63 -1.89 3.37
C MET A 122 -1.65 -1.83 4.89
N THR A 123 -1.93 -2.95 5.55
CA THR A 123 -1.64 -3.07 6.97
C THR A 123 -0.13 -3.00 7.22
N PRO A 124 0.34 -2.58 8.42
CA PRO A 124 1.76 -2.53 8.74
C PRO A 124 2.48 -3.89 8.59
N GLU A 125 1.77 -4.99 8.87
CA GLU A 125 2.29 -6.33 8.69
C GLU A 125 2.48 -6.67 7.21
N SER A 126 1.45 -6.41 6.39
CA SER A 126 1.50 -6.62 4.94
C SER A 126 2.55 -5.75 4.27
N ALA A 127 2.72 -4.52 4.71
CA ALA A 127 3.75 -3.61 4.19
C ALA A 127 5.16 -4.14 4.42
N ARG A 128 5.45 -4.67 5.62
CA ARG A 128 6.74 -5.31 5.90
C ARG A 128 6.97 -6.54 5.03
N ALA A 129 5.98 -7.43 4.94
CA ALA A 129 6.05 -8.63 4.11
C ALA A 129 6.23 -8.26 2.62
N PHE A 130 5.58 -7.20 2.15
CA PHE A 130 5.72 -6.69 0.79
C PHE A 130 7.12 -6.11 0.54
N GLY A 131 7.70 -5.37 1.49
CA GLY A 131 9.07 -4.89 1.41
C GLY A 131 10.08 -6.03 1.29
N ASP A 132 9.97 -7.07 2.10
CA ASP A 132 10.84 -8.25 2.05
C ASP A 132 10.65 -9.05 0.75
N PHE A 133 9.41 -9.16 0.29
CA PHE A 133 9.08 -9.79 -0.98
C PHE A 133 9.71 -9.03 -2.15
N THR A 134 9.52 -7.72 -2.24
CA THR A 134 10.08 -6.92 -3.34
C THR A 134 11.60 -6.91 -3.35
N ALA A 135 12.25 -6.91 -2.18
CA ALA A 135 13.71 -7.04 -2.06
C ALA A 135 14.25 -8.34 -2.68
N SER A 136 13.48 -9.44 -2.60
CA SER A 136 13.85 -10.74 -3.15
C SER A 136 13.43 -10.96 -4.61
N HIS A 137 12.66 -10.04 -5.20
CA HIS A 137 12.12 -10.14 -6.55
C HIS A 137 12.55 -8.97 -7.45
N ILE A 138 13.72 -8.37 -7.18
CA ILE A 138 14.28 -7.31 -8.03
C ILE A 138 14.48 -7.85 -9.45
N ASP A 139 14.20 -6.98 -10.43
CA ASP A 139 14.18 -7.27 -11.86
C ASP A 139 13.09 -8.24 -12.35
N GLN A 140 12.25 -8.75 -11.46
CA GLN A 140 11.10 -9.59 -11.81
C GLN A 140 9.83 -8.76 -11.99
N GLN A 141 8.94 -9.25 -12.85
CA GLN A 141 7.59 -8.70 -12.98
C GLN A 141 6.64 -9.45 -12.03
N VAL A 142 5.85 -8.71 -11.28
CA VAL A 142 4.91 -9.26 -10.29
C VAL A 142 3.50 -8.76 -10.57
N ALA A 143 2.56 -9.68 -10.71
CA ALA A 143 1.17 -9.37 -10.92
C ALA A 143 0.41 -9.23 -9.59
N PHE A 144 -0.34 -8.17 -9.48
CA PHE A 144 -1.35 -7.95 -8.45
C PHE A 144 -2.68 -8.50 -8.97
N VAL A 145 -3.22 -9.50 -8.30
CA VAL A 145 -4.39 -10.26 -8.75
C VAL A 145 -5.57 -10.04 -7.83
N ARG A 146 -6.70 -9.68 -8.40
CA ARG A 146 -8.00 -9.56 -7.74
C ARG A 146 -9.09 -10.17 -8.63
N SER A 147 -9.98 -10.97 -8.05
CA SER A 147 -11.15 -11.54 -8.75
C SER A 147 -10.77 -12.24 -10.07
N ASN A 148 -9.66 -12.98 -10.07
CA ASN A 148 -9.11 -13.67 -11.25
C ASN A 148 -8.76 -12.73 -12.41
N LEU A 149 -8.39 -11.49 -12.13
CA LEU A 149 -7.87 -10.53 -13.11
C LEU A 149 -6.55 -9.95 -12.61
N VAL A 150 -5.64 -9.68 -13.54
CA VAL A 150 -4.44 -8.89 -13.26
C VAL A 150 -4.83 -7.43 -13.23
N VAL A 151 -4.77 -6.84 -12.04
CA VAL A 151 -5.08 -5.42 -11.83
C VAL A 151 -3.90 -4.55 -12.25
N TRP A 152 -2.70 -5.01 -11.96
CA TRP A 152 -1.47 -4.34 -12.27
C TRP A 152 -0.30 -5.32 -12.25
N ALA A 153 0.71 -5.12 -13.09
CA ALA A 153 1.85 -6.04 -13.17
C ALA A 153 3.16 -5.27 -13.40
N PRO A 154 3.70 -4.59 -12.38
CA PRO A 154 4.93 -3.83 -12.51
C PRO A 154 6.18 -4.74 -12.54
N LYS A 155 7.26 -4.22 -13.13
CA LYS A 155 8.61 -4.73 -12.88
C LYS A 155 9.11 -4.13 -11.57
N ILE A 156 9.58 -4.97 -10.66
CA ILE A 156 10.20 -4.53 -9.41
C ILE A 156 11.62 -4.07 -9.69
N THR A 157 11.92 -2.81 -9.48
CA THR A 157 13.26 -2.24 -9.73
C THR A 157 14.08 -2.08 -8.46
N GLU A 158 13.40 -1.99 -7.32
CA GLU A 158 14.02 -1.82 -6.01
C GLU A 158 13.08 -2.33 -4.90
N ARG A 159 13.60 -2.46 -3.68
CA ARG A 159 12.78 -2.73 -2.49
C ARG A 159 11.75 -1.61 -2.32
N ILE A 160 10.51 -1.99 -2.10
CA ILE A 160 9.41 -1.03 -1.88
C ILE A 160 9.01 -1.09 -0.42
N ASP A 161 9.32 -0.04 0.33
CA ASP A 161 8.99 0.09 1.74
C ASP A 161 7.84 1.06 1.96
N GLY A 162 7.11 0.86 3.07
CA GLY A 162 6.00 1.71 3.48
C GLY A 162 4.62 1.08 3.26
N GLU A 163 3.63 1.66 3.92
CA GLU A 163 2.25 1.15 3.93
C GLU A 163 1.46 1.61 2.70
N VAL A 164 1.89 2.68 2.04
CA VAL A 164 1.20 3.30 0.90
C VAL A 164 1.94 3.00 -0.39
N LEU A 165 1.23 2.38 -1.33
CA LEU A 165 1.72 2.10 -2.67
C LEU A 165 0.89 2.86 -3.70
N GLN A 166 1.54 3.55 -4.62
CA GLN A 166 0.89 4.26 -5.73
C GLN A 166 1.09 3.48 -7.02
N LEU A 167 -0.03 3.01 -7.58
CA LEU A 167 -0.07 2.35 -8.88
C LEU A 167 -0.17 3.43 -9.94
N SER A 168 0.92 3.64 -10.67
CA SER A 168 1.01 4.60 -11.76
C SER A 168 1.12 3.88 -13.10
N GLY A 169 0.51 4.44 -14.14
CA GLY A 169 0.54 3.92 -15.49
C GLY A 169 -0.22 4.83 -16.44
N ASP A 170 -0.29 4.44 -17.70
CA ASP A 170 -1.13 5.13 -18.68
C ASP A 170 -2.58 4.60 -18.57
N VAL A 171 -3.23 4.94 -17.45
CA VAL A 171 -4.61 4.58 -17.18
C VAL A 171 -5.52 5.80 -17.33
N THR A 172 -6.69 5.62 -17.91
CA THR A 172 -7.72 6.65 -17.94
C THR A 172 -8.37 6.83 -16.57
N GLU A 173 -9.08 7.93 -16.36
CA GLU A 173 -9.83 8.15 -15.13
C GLU A 173 -10.85 7.04 -14.86
N GLU A 174 -11.52 6.55 -15.89
CA GLU A 174 -12.48 5.43 -15.77
C GLU A 174 -11.79 4.14 -15.36
N GLN A 175 -10.64 3.84 -15.96
CA GLN A 175 -9.84 2.66 -15.59
C GLN A 175 -9.33 2.76 -14.17
N ALA A 176 -8.81 3.91 -13.73
CA ALA A 176 -8.35 4.11 -12.37
C ALA A 176 -9.47 3.93 -11.34
N ARG A 177 -10.67 4.48 -11.63
CA ARG A 177 -11.86 4.28 -10.80
C ARG A 177 -12.30 2.81 -10.75
N GLU A 178 -12.28 2.11 -11.87
CA GLU A 178 -12.65 0.69 -11.93
C GLU A 178 -11.64 -0.18 -11.17
N ILE A 179 -10.34 0.10 -11.29
CA ILE A 179 -9.29 -0.55 -10.51
C ILE A 179 -9.54 -0.34 -9.02
N ALA A 180 -9.76 0.92 -8.60
CA ALA A 180 -10.01 1.24 -7.21
C ALA A 180 -11.28 0.54 -6.68
N ARG A 181 -12.37 0.55 -7.47
CA ARG A 181 -13.62 -0.14 -7.13
C ARG A 181 -13.40 -1.65 -6.95
N MET A 182 -12.68 -2.28 -7.87
CA MET A 182 -12.39 -3.71 -7.81
C MET A 182 -11.50 -4.06 -6.61
N LEU A 183 -10.54 -3.21 -6.26
CA LEU A 183 -9.68 -3.41 -5.11
C LEU A 183 -10.40 -3.14 -3.78
N LYS A 184 -11.39 -2.25 -3.76
CA LYS A 184 -12.26 -2.00 -2.60
C LYS A 184 -13.32 -3.08 -2.38
N ASP A 185 -13.42 -4.09 -3.26
CA ASP A 185 -14.41 -5.15 -3.12
C ASP A 185 -14.39 -5.73 -1.69
N GLU A 186 -15.50 -5.53 -0.98
CA GLU A 186 -15.61 -5.85 0.43
C GLU A 186 -15.69 -7.36 0.67
N ALA A 187 -15.20 -7.78 1.83
CA ALA A 187 -15.13 -9.19 2.21
C ALA A 187 -16.51 -9.74 2.64
#